data_5b357b8726e78120da7d036c361e91c4
#
_entry.id   5b357b8726e78120da7d036c361e91c4
#
_cell.length_a   1.000
_cell.length_b   1.000
_cell.length_c   1.000
_cell.angle_alpha   90.00
_cell.angle_beta   90.00
_cell.angle_gamma   90.00
#
_symmetry.space_group_name_H-M   'P 1'
#
loop_
_entity.id
_entity.type
_entity.pdbx_description
1 polymer ?
#
loop_
_entity_poly.entity_id
_entity_poly.type
_entity_poly.pdbx_seq_one_letter_code
_entity_poly.pdbx_strand_id
1 'polypeptide(L)'
;MKPQMTFMANGRCILVLALTAVMGGLSPMAALGASPEFARTEQEWARLQDNVIEYDEIPDLIHEYNATVQNNQYDYQKFREDYGDTNSDVAGAYNDLAQDFYDDMSGETDAGSMMSDLQLDIQARNMLKQADNTLEDSKIYLLTYEMAEDNLAATAQSNMISYHKKQLELEQKQTDLELAREKYSLEQVKQAAGTVTAVDVLTAKESLQSSENNIKELESGIENLKEELYISLGWKHNDSPDIKELPQMDVSRIDGMDPDRDLETALENNYTLKINKRKLENARSKTTRESLETKIRNNEKQIGASLSSAYKNVLSARLSYEQAVAEAQLEETNTNIAAGKLQAGMMTSLEYKEQEYKMESSRLNAEMAAVSLFQAMETYDWSVKGLASAE
;
A
#
# COMPACT_ATOMS: atom_id res chain seq x y z
N MET A 1 33.73 22.43 -10.66
CA MET A 1 32.47 23.14 -10.93
C MET A 1 31.56 22.81 -9.76
N LYS A 2 31.37 23.74 -8.82
CA LYS A 2 30.55 23.56 -7.62
C LYS A 2 29.05 23.69 -8.01
N PRO A 3 28.15 22.90 -7.48
CA PRO A 3 26.71 23.10 -7.71
C PRO A 3 26.21 24.31 -6.93
N GLN A 4 25.50 25.22 -7.63
CA GLN A 4 24.81 26.34 -6.99
C GLN A 4 23.50 25.83 -6.34
N MET A 5 23.43 25.87 -5.01
CA MET A 5 22.20 25.73 -4.26
C MET A 5 21.45 27.08 -4.24
N THR A 6 20.25 27.09 -4.80
CA THR A 6 19.34 28.25 -4.71
C THR A 6 18.49 28.11 -3.45
N PHE A 7 18.76 28.94 -2.43
CA PHE A 7 17.93 29.02 -1.22
C PHE A 7 16.76 29.99 -1.43
N MET A 8 15.52 29.51 -1.28
CA MET A 8 14.36 30.36 -1.05
C MET A 8 14.04 30.41 0.47
N ALA A 9 14.07 31.63 1.01
CA ALA A 9 13.66 31.92 2.37
C ALA A 9 12.13 31.92 2.47
N ASN A 10 11.55 30.97 3.23
CA ASN A 10 10.36 31.22 4.07
C ASN A 10 10.20 30.03 5.03
N GLY A 11 10.12 30.36 6.30
CA GLY A 11 10.16 29.44 7.43
C GLY A 11 8.98 28.48 7.49
N ARG A 12 9.27 27.26 7.09
CA ARG A 12 8.70 25.99 7.53
C ARG A 12 9.54 24.93 6.80
N CYS A 13 10.58 24.39 7.47
CA CYS A 13 11.26 23.20 6.98
C CYS A 13 10.32 22.01 7.11
N ILE A 14 9.48 21.81 6.09
CA ILE A 14 8.95 20.50 5.75
C ILE A 14 9.95 20.00 4.70
N LEU A 15 10.75 19.00 5.06
CA LEU A 15 11.55 18.26 4.10
C LEU A 15 10.58 17.47 3.21
N VAL A 16 10.08 18.14 2.16
CA VAL A 16 9.40 17.46 1.07
C VAL A 16 10.51 16.88 0.20
N LEU A 17 10.72 15.58 0.30
CA LEU A 17 11.47 14.82 -0.71
C LEU A 17 10.76 15.02 -2.05
N ALA A 18 11.29 15.96 -2.85
CA ALA A 18 10.87 16.11 -4.24
C ALA A 18 11.44 14.93 -5.03
N LEU A 19 10.58 13.98 -5.39
CA LEU A 19 10.85 13.00 -6.42
C LEU A 19 11.06 13.74 -7.75
N THR A 20 12.30 14.02 -8.11
CA THR A 20 12.65 14.38 -9.48
C THR A 20 13.01 13.09 -10.22
N ALA A 21 12.07 12.57 -10.99
CA ALA A 21 12.36 11.55 -11.98
C ALA A 21 13.34 12.13 -13.03
N VAL A 22 14.59 11.71 -12.96
CA VAL A 22 15.56 11.87 -14.04
C VAL A 22 15.50 10.62 -14.90
N MET A 23 14.83 10.72 -16.04
CA MET A 23 14.97 9.76 -17.13
C MET A 23 16.35 9.94 -17.76
N GLY A 24 17.26 9.03 -17.51
CA GLY A 24 18.58 8.95 -18.14
C GLY A 24 19.01 7.50 -18.31
N GLY A 25 19.20 7.12 -19.57
CA GLY A 25 19.86 6.00 -20.20
C GLY A 25 20.23 4.76 -19.36
N LEU A 26 19.50 3.67 -19.60
CA LEU A 26 19.76 2.35 -19.06
C LEU A 26 21.09 1.78 -19.59
N SER A 27 22.15 1.89 -18.80
CA SER A 27 23.20 0.86 -18.77
C SER A 27 22.76 -0.19 -17.75
N PRO A 28 23.03 -1.50 -17.94
CA PRO A 28 22.78 -2.49 -16.90
C PRO A 28 23.76 -2.22 -15.75
N MET A 29 23.36 -1.40 -14.80
CA MET A 29 24.07 -1.30 -13.53
C MET A 29 23.77 -2.59 -12.77
N ALA A 30 24.83 -3.35 -12.49
CA ALA A 30 24.80 -4.41 -11.50
C ALA A 30 24.11 -3.88 -10.23
N ALA A 31 23.14 -4.62 -9.71
CA ALA A 31 22.42 -4.29 -8.50
C ALA A 31 23.40 -4.18 -7.32
N LEU A 32 23.80 -2.95 -7.00
CA LEU A 32 24.67 -2.63 -5.85
C LEU A 32 23.84 -2.36 -4.58
N GLY A 33 22.63 -2.86 -4.49
CA GLY A 33 21.75 -2.71 -3.35
C GLY A 33 21.05 -3.99 -2.91
N ALA A 34 21.19 -5.09 -3.67
CA ALA A 34 20.64 -6.38 -3.25
C ALA A 34 21.40 -6.92 -2.04
N SER A 35 20.68 -7.63 -1.16
CA SER A 35 21.29 -8.35 -0.05
C SER A 35 22.44 -9.25 -0.54
N PRO A 36 23.52 -9.43 0.23
CA PRO A 36 24.59 -10.34 -0.15
C PRO A 36 24.04 -11.74 -0.47
N GLU A 37 24.57 -12.41 -1.50
CA GLU A 37 24.10 -13.74 -1.92
C GLU A 37 24.01 -14.78 -0.79
N PHE A 38 24.83 -14.63 0.24
CA PHE A 38 24.85 -15.50 1.43
C PHE A 38 23.81 -15.08 2.50
N ALA A 39 23.09 -13.99 2.34
CA ALA A 39 22.04 -13.57 3.28
C ALA A 39 20.77 -14.44 3.19
N ARG A 40 20.60 -15.15 2.06
CA ARG A 40 19.48 -16.06 1.81
C ARG A 40 19.99 -17.40 1.34
N THR A 41 19.18 -18.44 1.54
CA THR A 41 19.49 -19.78 1.00
C THR A 41 19.32 -19.83 -0.52
N GLU A 42 19.96 -20.79 -1.17
CA GLU A 42 19.81 -21.02 -2.62
C GLU A 42 18.34 -21.24 -3.04
N GLN A 43 17.54 -21.86 -2.16
CA GLN A 43 16.12 -22.09 -2.41
C GLN A 43 15.30 -20.80 -2.33
N GLU A 44 15.58 -19.92 -1.36
CA GLU A 44 14.95 -18.60 -1.24
C GLU A 44 15.28 -17.73 -2.46
N TRP A 45 16.55 -17.71 -2.89
CA TRP A 45 16.93 -16.99 -4.11
C TRP A 45 16.23 -17.55 -5.36
N ALA A 46 16.10 -18.88 -5.48
CA ALA A 46 15.42 -19.49 -6.62
C ALA A 46 13.94 -19.09 -6.70
N ARG A 47 13.26 -18.94 -5.55
CA ARG A 47 11.87 -18.42 -5.49
C ARG A 47 11.79 -16.96 -5.93
N LEU A 48 12.65 -16.10 -5.41
CA LEU A 48 12.62 -14.66 -5.72
C LEU A 48 13.04 -14.34 -7.17
N GLN A 49 13.66 -15.28 -7.87
CA GLN A 49 14.16 -15.13 -9.25
C GLN A 49 13.34 -15.90 -10.28
N ASP A 50 12.34 -16.64 -9.87
CA ASP A 50 11.44 -17.30 -10.80
C ASP A 50 10.42 -16.30 -11.41
N ASN A 51 9.58 -16.77 -12.30
CA ASN A 51 8.57 -15.93 -12.97
C ASN A 51 7.19 -16.08 -12.31
N VAL A 52 7.17 -16.17 -10.98
CA VAL A 52 5.97 -16.38 -10.16
C VAL A 52 5.88 -15.30 -9.08
N ILE A 53 4.68 -14.91 -8.70
CA ILE A 53 4.42 -14.02 -7.57
C ILE A 53 3.55 -14.77 -6.57
N GLU A 54 4.15 -15.13 -5.43
CA GLU A 54 3.43 -15.69 -4.28
C GLU A 54 3.19 -14.61 -3.23
N TYR A 55 2.06 -14.65 -2.52
CA TYR A 55 1.66 -13.64 -1.54
C TYR A 55 2.70 -13.45 -0.43
N ASP A 56 3.24 -14.56 0.09
CA ASP A 56 4.15 -14.56 1.23
C ASP A 56 5.56 -14.07 0.90
N GLU A 57 5.95 -14.06 -0.38
CA GLU A 57 7.27 -13.57 -0.82
C GLU A 57 7.28 -12.08 -1.20
N ILE A 58 6.10 -11.43 -1.27
CA ILE A 58 5.99 -10.01 -1.63
C ILE A 58 6.91 -9.11 -0.79
N PRO A 59 6.99 -9.25 0.55
CA PRO A 59 7.93 -8.43 1.34
C PRO A 59 9.39 -8.62 0.92
N ASP A 60 9.79 -9.83 0.62
CA ASP A 60 11.14 -10.16 0.17
C ASP A 60 11.43 -9.60 -1.23
N LEU A 61 10.47 -9.69 -2.16
CA LEU A 61 10.56 -9.09 -3.49
C LEU A 61 10.67 -7.56 -3.43
N ILE A 62 9.90 -6.92 -2.56
CA ILE A 62 9.99 -5.47 -2.31
C ILE A 62 11.38 -5.11 -1.79
N HIS A 63 11.90 -5.85 -0.81
CA HIS A 63 13.24 -5.61 -0.25
C HIS A 63 14.33 -5.65 -1.33
N GLU A 64 14.31 -6.67 -2.19
CA GLU A 64 15.39 -6.93 -3.15
C GLU A 64 15.26 -6.11 -4.44
N TYR A 65 14.04 -5.89 -4.94
CA TYR A 65 13.84 -5.40 -6.30
C TYR A 65 13.10 -4.07 -6.41
N ASN A 66 12.47 -3.56 -5.33
CA ASN A 66 11.78 -2.30 -5.41
C ASN A 66 12.77 -1.12 -5.54
N ALA A 67 12.62 -0.32 -6.59
CA ALA A 67 13.53 0.79 -6.87
C ALA A 67 13.55 1.86 -5.76
N THR A 68 12.43 2.08 -5.05
CA THR A 68 12.37 3.03 -3.93
C THR A 68 13.17 2.50 -2.74
N VAL A 69 13.06 1.21 -2.43
CA VAL A 69 13.81 0.57 -1.34
C VAL A 69 15.31 0.62 -1.65
N GLN A 70 15.72 0.26 -2.87
CA GLN A 70 17.12 0.36 -3.29
C GLN A 70 17.65 1.80 -3.17
N ASN A 71 16.89 2.80 -3.63
CA ASN A 71 17.28 4.21 -3.48
C ASN A 71 17.40 4.62 -2.01
N ASN A 72 16.47 4.21 -1.16
CA ASN A 72 16.52 4.47 0.28
C ASN A 72 17.78 3.89 0.93
N GLN A 73 18.21 2.69 0.52
CA GLN A 73 19.46 2.07 0.99
C GLN A 73 20.68 2.91 0.59
N TYR A 74 20.74 3.40 -0.66
CA TYR A 74 21.81 4.32 -1.09
C TYR A 74 21.79 5.65 -0.33
N ASP A 75 20.62 6.24 -0.17
CA ASP A 75 20.46 7.50 0.55
C ASP A 75 20.85 7.35 2.03
N TYR A 76 20.55 6.20 2.64
CA TYR A 76 20.99 5.89 3.99
C TYR A 76 22.53 5.79 4.10
N GLN A 77 23.16 5.06 3.17
CA GLN A 77 24.63 4.96 3.14
C GLN A 77 25.27 6.34 2.94
N LYS A 78 24.76 7.11 1.98
CA LYS A 78 25.25 8.46 1.70
C LYS A 78 25.06 9.39 2.90
N PHE A 79 23.93 9.32 3.60
CA PHE A 79 23.71 10.10 4.81
C PHE A 79 24.77 9.79 5.87
N ARG A 80 25.11 8.51 6.07
CA ARG A 80 26.15 8.10 7.04
C ARG A 80 27.55 8.56 6.63
N GLU A 81 27.84 8.54 5.34
CA GLU A 81 29.13 9.06 4.81
C GLU A 81 29.25 10.58 4.99
N ASP A 82 28.19 11.33 4.72
CA ASP A 82 28.17 12.79 4.74
C ASP A 82 28.05 13.36 6.16
N TYR A 83 27.30 12.70 7.06
CA TYR A 83 26.91 13.25 8.38
C TYR A 83 27.27 12.36 9.58
N GLY A 84 27.72 11.13 9.36
CA GLY A 84 28.00 10.18 10.42
C GLY A 84 26.77 9.48 10.99
N ASP A 85 26.94 8.82 12.14
CA ASP A 85 25.94 7.93 12.71
C ASP A 85 25.09 8.55 13.83
N THR A 86 25.67 9.51 14.57
CA THR A 86 25.03 10.06 15.77
C THR A 86 24.49 11.47 15.55
N ASN A 87 23.53 11.89 16.39
CA ASN A 87 23.08 13.28 16.39
C ASN A 87 24.23 14.28 16.63
N SER A 88 25.26 13.89 17.37
CA SER A 88 26.45 14.72 17.57
C SER A 88 27.26 14.90 16.28
N ASP A 89 27.37 13.85 15.48
CA ASP A 89 28.09 13.92 14.20
C ASP A 89 27.32 14.82 13.21
N VAL A 90 26.00 14.68 13.14
CA VAL A 90 25.13 15.56 12.32
C VAL A 90 25.27 17.02 12.75
N ALA A 91 25.27 17.28 14.07
CA ALA A 91 25.49 18.64 14.60
C ALA A 91 26.91 19.13 14.29
N GLY A 92 27.92 18.25 14.32
CA GLY A 92 29.29 18.51 13.91
C GLY A 92 29.39 18.98 12.46
N ALA A 93 28.76 18.26 11.53
CA ALA A 93 28.75 18.62 10.12
C ALA A 93 28.13 20.02 9.86
N TYR A 94 27.06 20.38 10.60
CA TYR A 94 26.53 21.76 10.55
C TYR A 94 27.48 22.80 11.11
N ASN A 95 28.25 22.48 12.19
CA ASN A 95 29.24 23.37 12.76
C ASN A 95 30.42 23.58 11.80
N ASP A 96 30.87 22.50 11.14
CA ASP A 96 31.94 22.59 10.15
C ASP A 96 31.55 23.46 8.96
N LEU A 97 30.29 23.29 8.47
CA LEU A 97 29.75 24.14 7.40
C LEU A 97 29.61 25.60 7.85
N ALA A 98 29.28 25.87 9.11
CA ALA A 98 29.27 27.22 9.65
C ALA A 98 30.67 27.82 9.68
N GLN A 99 31.69 27.03 10.04
CA GLN A 99 33.07 27.45 10.02
C GLN A 99 33.57 27.78 8.61
N ASP A 100 33.20 26.96 7.61
CA ASP A 100 33.51 27.24 6.19
C ASP A 100 32.96 28.61 5.75
N PHE A 101 31.73 28.96 6.16
CA PHE A 101 31.17 30.29 5.88
C PHE A 101 31.92 31.41 6.58
N TYR A 102 32.43 31.21 7.80
CA TYR A 102 33.27 32.19 8.47
C TYR A 102 34.65 32.34 7.82
N ASP A 103 35.23 31.25 7.35
CA ASP A 103 36.53 31.23 6.68
C ASP A 103 36.47 31.88 5.28
N ASP A 104 35.29 31.81 4.63
CA ASP A 104 35.03 32.46 3.32
C ASP A 104 34.84 33.99 3.41
N MET A 105 34.76 34.60 4.62
CA MET A 105 34.66 36.07 4.80
C MET A 105 35.94 36.77 4.41
N SER A 106 35.82 37.83 3.61
CA SER A 106 36.96 38.58 3.13
C SER A 106 37.63 39.46 4.19
N GLY A 107 36.85 39.96 5.15
CA GLY A 107 37.29 40.92 6.14
C GLY A 107 37.59 42.32 5.57
N GLU A 108 37.26 42.57 4.29
CA GLU A 108 37.50 43.86 3.64
C GLU A 108 36.41 44.88 4.03
N THR A 109 36.78 46.20 3.97
CA THR A 109 35.90 47.27 4.48
C THR A 109 35.15 48.03 3.40
N ASP A 110 35.27 47.63 2.13
CA ASP A 110 34.42 48.19 1.07
C ASP A 110 32.98 47.72 1.18
N ALA A 111 32.03 48.51 0.67
CA ALA A 111 30.60 48.25 0.87
C ALA A 111 30.11 46.93 0.24
N GLY A 112 30.76 46.45 -0.84
CA GLY A 112 30.41 45.17 -1.50
C GLY A 112 30.85 43.98 -0.65
N SER A 113 32.12 44.00 -0.20
CA SER A 113 32.72 42.98 0.66
C SER A 113 31.98 42.88 2.02
N MET A 114 31.71 44.04 2.64
CA MET A 114 30.90 44.06 3.90
C MET A 114 29.50 43.45 3.74
N MET A 115 28.82 43.66 2.59
CA MET A 115 27.51 43.04 2.35
C MET A 115 27.63 41.54 2.15
N SER A 116 28.67 41.07 1.45
CA SER A 116 28.97 39.65 1.27
C SER A 116 29.28 38.96 2.59
N ASP A 117 30.17 39.57 3.40
CA ASP A 117 30.54 39.04 4.72
C ASP A 117 29.35 38.98 5.68
N LEU A 118 28.46 40.00 5.66
CA LEU A 118 27.22 39.97 6.43
C LEU A 118 26.29 38.80 5.99
N GLN A 119 26.24 38.51 4.70
CA GLN A 119 25.44 37.40 4.18
C GLN A 119 26.02 36.05 4.62
N LEU A 120 27.35 35.89 4.60
CA LEU A 120 28.06 34.71 5.09
C LEU A 120 27.87 34.55 6.61
N ASP A 121 27.94 35.63 7.41
CA ASP A 121 27.68 35.60 8.86
C ASP A 121 26.23 35.11 9.16
N ILE A 122 25.25 35.58 8.40
CA ILE A 122 23.85 35.11 8.55
C ILE A 122 23.74 33.62 8.23
N GLN A 123 24.42 33.14 7.18
CA GLN A 123 24.42 31.70 6.81
C GLN A 123 25.09 30.87 7.89
N ALA A 124 26.27 31.26 8.37
CA ALA A 124 27.00 30.59 9.44
C ALA A 124 26.13 30.47 10.72
N ARG A 125 25.50 31.57 11.16
CA ARG A 125 24.60 31.55 12.32
C ARG A 125 23.37 30.65 12.12
N ASN A 126 22.84 30.55 10.91
CA ASN A 126 21.77 29.62 10.59
C ASN A 126 22.22 28.17 10.72
N MET A 127 23.44 27.83 10.28
CA MET A 127 24.01 26.49 10.43
C MET A 127 24.25 26.15 11.90
N LEU A 128 24.82 27.06 12.69
CA LEU A 128 24.96 26.86 14.15
C LEU A 128 23.62 26.62 14.82
N LYS A 129 22.58 27.38 14.44
CA LYS A 129 21.24 27.15 14.96
C LYS A 129 20.66 25.81 14.55
N GLN A 130 20.97 25.31 13.35
CA GLN A 130 20.60 23.96 12.91
C GLN A 130 21.36 22.89 13.71
N ALA A 131 22.65 23.06 13.94
CA ALA A 131 23.46 22.20 14.79
C ALA A 131 22.87 22.04 16.20
N ASP A 132 22.42 23.15 16.80
CA ASP A 132 21.82 23.15 18.14
C ASP A 132 20.43 22.50 18.22
N ASN A 133 19.67 22.55 17.12
CA ASN A 133 18.28 22.12 17.10
C ASN A 133 18.04 20.81 16.32
N THR A 134 19.07 20.26 15.68
CA THR A 134 18.91 18.99 14.95
C THR A 134 18.50 17.85 15.88
N LEU A 135 17.52 17.08 15.45
CA LEU A 135 17.06 15.86 16.13
C LEU A 135 17.44 14.60 15.35
N GLU A 136 17.97 14.78 14.15
CA GLU A 136 18.23 13.71 13.21
C GLU A 136 19.52 12.95 13.54
N ASP A 137 19.52 11.65 13.22
CA ASP A 137 20.67 10.76 13.21
C ASP A 137 20.41 9.59 12.24
N SER A 138 21.41 8.75 12.01
CA SER A 138 21.31 7.63 11.06
C SER A 138 20.18 6.64 11.46
N LYS A 139 19.91 6.47 12.75
CA LYS A 139 18.85 5.56 13.23
C LYS A 139 17.44 6.06 12.85
N ILE A 140 17.22 7.37 12.88
CA ILE A 140 15.93 7.96 12.45
C ILE A 140 15.74 7.76 10.95
N TYR A 141 16.79 7.94 10.14
CA TYR A 141 16.73 7.67 8.70
C TYR A 141 16.46 6.19 8.43
N LEU A 142 17.18 5.28 9.10
CA LEU A 142 16.94 3.84 8.98
C LEU A 142 15.47 3.48 9.27
N LEU A 143 14.94 3.91 10.41
CA LEU A 143 13.54 3.65 10.80
C LEU A 143 12.53 4.24 9.79
N THR A 144 12.87 5.39 9.18
CA THR A 144 12.02 6.00 8.16
C THR A 144 12.00 5.16 6.88
N TYR A 145 13.12 4.60 6.49
CA TYR A 145 13.24 3.74 5.31
C TYR A 145 12.63 2.35 5.54
N GLU A 146 12.86 1.75 6.71
CA GLU A 146 12.18 0.50 7.11
C GLU A 146 10.66 0.67 7.10
N MET A 147 10.13 1.80 7.62
CA MET A 147 8.70 2.12 7.55
C MET A 147 8.19 2.25 6.10
N ALA A 148 8.98 2.88 5.23
CA ALA A 148 8.61 3.02 3.82
C ALA A 148 8.60 1.66 3.11
N GLU A 149 9.55 0.78 3.39
CA GLU A 149 9.63 -0.59 2.87
C GLU A 149 8.42 -1.42 3.30
N ASP A 150 8.10 -1.47 4.61
CA ASP A 150 6.94 -2.18 5.12
C ASP A 150 5.62 -1.65 4.55
N ASN A 151 5.49 -0.32 4.36
CA ASN A 151 4.32 0.26 3.70
C ASN A 151 4.20 -0.16 2.23
N LEU A 152 5.32 -0.26 1.51
CA LEU A 152 5.34 -0.76 0.13
C LEU A 152 4.94 -2.23 0.07
N ALA A 153 5.47 -3.06 0.98
CA ALA A 153 5.10 -4.47 1.08
C ALA A 153 3.60 -4.66 1.39
N ALA A 154 3.08 -3.95 2.39
CA ALA A 154 1.65 -3.98 2.74
C ALA A 154 0.77 -3.50 1.58
N THR A 155 1.20 -2.47 0.84
CA THR A 155 0.49 -1.97 -0.33
C THR A 155 0.48 -3.00 -1.46
N ALA A 156 1.63 -3.62 -1.77
CA ALA A 156 1.72 -4.64 -2.80
C ALA A 156 0.87 -5.88 -2.47
N GLN A 157 0.89 -6.33 -1.21
CA GLN A 157 -0.01 -7.39 -0.73
C GLN A 157 -1.48 -7.01 -0.87
N SER A 158 -1.86 -5.78 -0.51
CA SER A 158 -3.23 -5.27 -0.69
C SER A 158 -3.64 -5.19 -2.16
N ASN A 159 -2.71 -4.83 -3.06
CA ASN A 159 -2.95 -4.82 -4.50
C ASN A 159 -3.18 -6.23 -5.04
N MET A 160 -2.40 -7.23 -4.60
CA MET A 160 -2.63 -8.64 -4.96
C MET A 160 -4.00 -9.14 -4.48
N ILE A 161 -4.40 -8.83 -3.25
CA ILE A 161 -5.73 -9.15 -2.72
C ILE A 161 -6.83 -8.50 -3.56
N SER A 162 -6.66 -7.22 -3.91
CA SER A 162 -7.61 -6.46 -4.73
C SER A 162 -7.71 -7.01 -6.16
N TYR A 163 -6.60 -7.47 -6.73
CA TYR A 163 -6.54 -8.15 -8.02
C TYR A 163 -7.42 -9.40 -8.01
N HIS A 164 -7.24 -10.30 -7.05
CA HIS A 164 -8.06 -11.53 -6.94
C HIS A 164 -9.54 -11.22 -6.69
N LYS A 165 -9.83 -10.24 -5.85
CA LYS A 165 -11.22 -9.81 -5.61
C LYS A 165 -11.89 -9.31 -6.89
N LYS A 166 -11.17 -8.51 -7.70
CA LYS A 166 -11.70 -8.04 -8.99
C LYS A 166 -11.84 -9.15 -10.03
N GLN A 167 -11.04 -10.20 -9.96
CA GLN A 167 -11.24 -11.38 -10.81
C GLN A 167 -12.56 -12.09 -10.47
N LEU A 168 -12.89 -12.27 -9.19
CA LEU A 168 -14.19 -12.80 -8.76
C LEU A 168 -15.35 -11.89 -9.18
N GLU A 169 -15.16 -10.57 -9.07
CA GLU A 169 -16.15 -9.60 -9.55
C GLU A 169 -16.35 -9.69 -11.07
N LEU A 170 -15.28 -9.93 -11.84
CA LEU A 170 -15.34 -10.13 -13.29
C LEU A 170 -16.15 -11.39 -13.63
N GLU A 171 -15.92 -12.50 -12.94
CA GLU A 171 -16.70 -13.75 -13.10
C GLU A 171 -18.18 -13.51 -12.81
N GLN A 172 -18.50 -12.75 -11.75
CA GLN A 172 -19.88 -12.37 -11.45
C GLN A 172 -20.51 -11.51 -12.57
N LYS A 173 -19.77 -10.53 -13.11
CA LYS A 173 -20.26 -9.69 -14.20
C LYS A 173 -20.42 -10.46 -15.53
N GLN A 174 -19.61 -11.48 -15.76
CA GLN A 174 -19.76 -12.38 -16.90
C GLN A 174 -21.05 -13.20 -16.77
N THR A 175 -21.34 -13.70 -15.56
CA THR A 175 -22.62 -14.37 -15.25
C THR A 175 -23.83 -13.44 -15.48
N ASP A 176 -23.77 -12.18 -15.01
CA ASP A 176 -24.78 -11.16 -15.25
C ASP A 176 -24.98 -10.87 -16.75
N LEU A 177 -23.88 -10.85 -17.53
CA LEU A 177 -23.91 -10.63 -18.98
C LEU A 177 -24.63 -11.77 -19.71
N GLU A 178 -24.39 -13.02 -19.32
CA GLU A 178 -25.07 -14.18 -19.91
C GLU A 178 -26.57 -14.10 -19.68
N LEU A 179 -27.01 -13.78 -18.47
CA LEU A 179 -28.42 -13.55 -18.16
C LEU A 179 -29.02 -12.41 -18.99
N ALA A 180 -28.30 -11.31 -19.16
CA ALA A 180 -28.75 -10.17 -19.97
C ALA A 180 -28.89 -10.55 -21.45
N ARG A 181 -27.99 -11.37 -22.01
CA ARG A 181 -28.09 -11.91 -23.37
C ARG A 181 -29.32 -12.79 -23.56
N GLU A 182 -29.62 -13.68 -22.64
CA GLU A 182 -30.79 -14.54 -22.69
C GLU A 182 -32.08 -13.71 -22.62
N LYS A 183 -32.16 -12.74 -21.70
CA LYS A 183 -33.29 -11.82 -21.60
C LYS A 183 -33.51 -11.03 -22.88
N TYR A 184 -32.46 -10.47 -23.47
CA TYR A 184 -32.56 -9.75 -24.74
C TYR A 184 -33.04 -10.64 -25.88
N SER A 185 -32.51 -11.86 -25.99
CA SER A 185 -32.94 -12.85 -27.00
C SER A 185 -34.44 -13.21 -26.82
N LEU A 186 -34.89 -13.42 -25.59
CA LEU A 186 -36.29 -13.71 -25.30
C LEU A 186 -37.22 -12.56 -25.67
N GLU A 187 -36.84 -11.31 -25.34
CA GLU A 187 -37.64 -10.13 -25.70
C GLU A 187 -37.76 -9.94 -27.23
N GLN A 188 -36.72 -10.28 -28.01
CA GLN A 188 -36.78 -10.33 -29.46
C GLN A 188 -37.80 -11.35 -30.01
N VAL A 189 -37.80 -12.56 -29.41
CA VAL A 189 -38.78 -13.62 -29.76
C VAL A 189 -40.21 -13.17 -29.43
N LYS A 190 -40.44 -12.60 -28.23
CA LYS A 190 -41.71 -12.08 -27.81
C LYS A 190 -42.21 -10.93 -28.71
N GLN A 191 -41.32 -10.05 -29.16
CA GLN A 191 -41.67 -8.98 -30.09
C GLN A 191 -42.10 -9.56 -31.43
N ALA A 192 -41.38 -10.53 -31.97
CA ALA A 192 -41.75 -11.22 -33.21
C ALA A 192 -43.12 -11.91 -33.09
N ALA A 193 -43.49 -12.38 -31.91
CA ALA A 193 -44.79 -12.94 -31.59
C ALA A 193 -45.88 -11.88 -31.30
N GLY A 194 -45.52 -10.58 -31.26
CA GLY A 194 -46.43 -9.47 -30.99
C GLY A 194 -46.89 -9.33 -29.53
N THR A 195 -46.12 -9.93 -28.59
CA THR A 195 -46.49 -9.96 -27.15
C THR A 195 -45.79 -8.86 -26.33
N VAL A 196 -44.74 -8.22 -26.87
CA VAL A 196 -44.05 -7.08 -26.27
C VAL A 196 -43.80 -5.98 -27.27
N THR A 197 -43.43 -4.78 -26.77
CA THR A 197 -43.24 -3.61 -27.62
C THR A 197 -41.76 -3.50 -28.09
N ALA A 198 -41.47 -2.64 -29.10
CA ALA A 198 -40.10 -2.33 -29.50
C ALA A 198 -39.30 -1.67 -28.35
N VAL A 199 -39.99 -0.96 -27.46
CA VAL A 199 -39.35 -0.33 -26.27
C VAL A 199 -38.82 -1.37 -25.31
N ASP A 200 -39.56 -2.47 -25.07
CA ASP A 200 -39.11 -3.55 -24.18
C ASP A 200 -37.80 -4.19 -24.70
N VAL A 201 -37.73 -4.45 -26.01
CA VAL A 201 -36.54 -4.97 -26.67
C VAL A 201 -35.37 -3.98 -26.57
N LEU A 202 -35.64 -2.69 -26.73
CA LEU A 202 -34.61 -1.65 -26.61
C LEU A 202 -34.05 -1.58 -25.18
N THR A 203 -34.92 -1.64 -24.18
CA THR A 203 -34.53 -1.68 -22.77
C THR A 203 -33.65 -2.90 -22.43
N ALA A 204 -34.00 -4.08 -22.93
CA ALA A 204 -33.20 -5.28 -22.77
C ALA A 204 -31.81 -5.15 -23.47
N LYS A 205 -31.79 -4.50 -24.66
CA LYS A 205 -30.54 -4.20 -25.36
C LYS A 205 -29.65 -3.21 -24.60
N GLU A 206 -30.23 -2.16 -24.03
CA GLU A 206 -29.49 -1.21 -23.19
C GLU A 206 -28.87 -1.89 -21.96
N SER A 207 -29.62 -2.78 -21.31
CA SER A 207 -29.11 -3.59 -20.19
C SER A 207 -27.92 -4.47 -20.62
N LEU A 208 -28.02 -5.13 -21.77
CA LEU A 208 -26.94 -5.92 -22.33
C LEU A 208 -25.68 -5.07 -22.61
N GLN A 209 -25.83 -3.92 -23.25
CA GLN A 209 -24.71 -3.01 -23.53
C GLN A 209 -24.07 -2.46 -22.26
N SER A 210 -24.88 -2.17 -21.23
CA SER A 210 -24.36 -1.74 -19.92
C SER A 210 -23.51 -2.84 -19.28
N SER A 211 -23.95 -4.10 -19.31
CA SER A 211 -23.19 -5.24 -18.79
C SER A 211 -21.86 -5.42 -19.54
N GLU A 212 -21.85 -5.29 -20.87
CA GLU A 212 -20.63 -5.37 -21.69
C GLU A 212 -19.63 -4.24 -21.36
N ASN A 213 -20.12 -3.02 -21.10
CA ASN A 213 -19.26 -1.89 -20.75
C ASN A 213 -18.66 -2.07 -19.34
N ASN A 214 -19.46 -2.53 -18.37
CA ASN A 214 -18.98 -2.80 -17.00
C ASN A 214 -17.85 -3.84 -16.99
N ILE A 215 -17.93 -4.88 -17.82
CA ILE A 215 -16.87 -5.88 -17.97
C ILE A 215 -15.58 -5.24 -18.47
N LYS A 216 -15.65 -4.41 -19.53
CA LYS A 216 -14.46 -3.74 -20.09
C LYS A 216 -13.78 -2.80 -19.07
N GLU A 217 -14.58 -2.07 -18.30
CA GLU A 217 -14.03 -1.22 -17.22
C GLU A 217 -13.33 -2.04 -16.16
N LEU A 218 -13.93 -3.18 -15.79
CA LEU A 218 -13.36 -4.07 -14.79
C LEU A 218 -12.09 -4.76 -15.28
N GLU A 219 -12.07 -5.24 -16.54
CA GLU A 219 -10.87 -5.81 -17.19
C GLU A 219 -9.73 -4.80 -17.22
N SER A 220 -10.01 -3.55 -17.55
CA SER A 220 -9.02 -2.47 -17.53
C SER A 220 -8.51 -2.20 -16.10
N GLY A 221 -9.39 -2.23 -15.10
CA GLY A 221 -9.01 -2.08 -13.70
C GLY A 221 -8.18 -3.24 -13.16
N ILE A 222 -8.40 -4.46 -13.63
CA ILE A 222 -7.60 -5.64 -13.30
C ILE A 222 -6.20 -5.51 -13.88
N GLU A 223 -6.09 -5.11 -15.16
CA GLU A 223 -4.79 -4.95 -15.81
C GLU A 223 -3.96 -3.84 -15.15
N ASN A 224 -4.57 -2.74 -14.74
CA ASN A 224 -3.88 -1.67 -14.01
C ASN A 224 -3.30 -2.18 -12.67
N LEU A 225 -4.08 -2.93 -11.88
CA LEU A 225 -3.59 -3.51 -10.62
C LEU A 225 -2.44 -4.50 -10.82
N LYS A 226 -2.51 -5.27 -11.90
CA LYS A 226 -1.48 -6.22 -12.30
C LYS A 226 -0.18 -5.49 -12.68
N GLU A 227 -0.27 -4.43 -13.48
CA GLU A 227 0.88 -3.60 -13.84
C GLU A 227 1.49 -2.90 -12.64
N GLU A 228 0.67 -2.33 -11.74
CA GLU A 228 1.13 -1.73 -10.49
C GLU A 228 1.89 -2.75 -9.62
N LEU A 229 1.36 -3.98 -9.51
CA LEU A 229 2.02 -5.05 -8.77
C LEU A 229 3.36 -5.41 -9.40
N TYR A 230 3.42 -5.61 -10.71
CA TYR A 230 4.66 -5.94 -11.42
C TYR A 230 5.75 -4.88 -11.22
N ILE A 231 5.39 -3.61 -11.40
CA ILE A 231 6.34 -2.49 -11.24
C ILE A 231 6.83 -2.41 -9.79
N SER A 232 5.92 -2.58 -8.82
CA SER A 232 6.28 -2.49 -7.39
C SER A 232 7.25 -3.60 -6.96
N LEU A 233 7.15 -4.77 -7.59
CA LEU A 233 7.97 -5.94 -7.31
C LEU A 233 9.21 -6.06 -8.20
N GLY A 234 9.50 -5.05 -9.05
CA GLY A 234 10.70 -4.97 -9.85
C GLY A 234 10.65 -5.62 -11.24
N TRP A 235 9.48 -6.14 -11.66
CA TRP A 235 9.30 -6.61 -13.04
C TRP A 235 9.20 -5.44 -14.02
N LYS A 236 9.54 -5.69 -15.27
CA LYS A 236 9.38 -4.72 -16.35
C LYS A 236 7.93 -4.74 -16.86
N HIS A 237 7.49 -3.61 -17.39
CA HIS A 237 6.14 -3.43 -17.97
C HIS A 237 5.69 -4.54 -18.96
N ASN A 238 6.63 -5.17 -19.67
CA ASN A 238 6.32 -6.24 -20.65
C ASN A 238 6.54 -7.67 -20.09
N ASP A 239 6.93 -7.80 -18.83
CA ASP A 239 7.06 -9.09 -18.20
C ASP A 239 5.65 -9.62 -17.89
N SER A 240 5.52 -10.94 -17.75
CA SER A 240 4.23 -11.57 -17.46
C SER A 240 4.45 -12.67 -16.41
N PRO A 241 4.80 -12.31 -15.18
CA PRO A 241 4.88 -13.30 -14.10
C PRO A 241 3.49 -13.87 -13.80
N ASP A 242 3.47 -15.09 -13.30
CA ASP A 242 2.27 -15.81 -12.91
C ASP A 242 1.89 -15.41 -11.45
N ILE A 243 0.78 -14.70 -11.29
CA ILE A 243 0.26 -14.34 -9.97
C ILE A 243 -0.48 -15.54 -9.39
N LYS A 244 0.03 -16.10 -8.30
CA LYS A 244 -0.57 -17.26 -7.63
C LYS A 244 -1.80 -16.87 -6.82
N GLU A 245 -2.62 -17.87 -6.51
CA GLU A 245 -3.77 -17.73 -5.63
C GLU A 245 -3.35 -17.22 -4.25
N LEU A 246 -4.27 -16.51 -3.59
CA LEU A 246 -4.06 -16.08 -2.20
C LEU A 246 -3.93 -17.30 -1.27
N PRO A 247 -3.18 -17.16 -0.17
CA PRO A 247 -3.13 -18.19 0.85
C PRO A 247 -4.53 -18.57 1.33
N GLN A 248 -4.70 -19.85 1.66
CA GLN A 248 -5.98 -20.32 2.16
C GLN A 248 -6.34 -19.61 3.47
N MET A 249 -7.54 -19.01 3.50
CA MET A 249 -8.00 -18.26 4.66
C MET A 249 -8.21 -19.18 5.86
N ASP A 250 -7.50 -18.90 6.95
CA ASP A 250 -7.66 -19.57 8.23
C ASP A 250 -8.45 -18.68 9.21
N VAL A 251 -9.73 -18.93 9.34
CA VAL A 251 -10.63 -18.19 10.24
C VAL A 251 -10.21 -18.33 11.71
N SER A 252 -9.52 -19.42 12.08
CA SER A 252 -9.07 -19.65 13.46
C SER A 252 -8.04 -18.62 13.94
N ARG A 253 -7.31 -17.95 13.03
CA ARG A 253 -6.41 -16.83 13.36
C ARG A 253 -7.11 -15.72 14.14
N ILE A 254 -8.41 -15.49 13.87
CA ILE A 254 -9.18 -14.42 14.54
C ILE A 254 -9.31 -14.68 16.05
N ASP A 255 -9.39 -15.94 16.46
CA ASP A 255 -9.49 -16.33 17.88
C ASP A 255 -8.17 -16.02 18.65
N GLY A 256 -7.07 -15.87 17.91
CA GLY A 256 -5.78 -15.44 18.42
C GLY A 256 -5.58 -13.93 18.49
N MET A 257 -6.41 -13.13 17.83
CA MET A 257 -6.31 -11.66 17.78
C MET A 257 -6.91 -11.04 19.04
N ASP A 258 -6.13 -10.25 19.75
CA ASP A 258 -6.55 -9.55 20.97
C ASP A 258 -5.88 -8.17 21.02
N PRO A 259 -6.61 -7.08 20.69
CA PRO A 259 -6.02 -5.76 20.60
C PRO A 259 -5.46 -5.23 21.93
N ASP A 260 -5.94 -5.72 23.08
CA ASP A 260 -5.41 -5.30 24.39
C ASP A 260 -4.09 -6.01 24.69
N ARG A 261 -3.97 -7.29 24.36
CA ARG A 261 -2.72 -8.06 24.49
C ARG A 261 -1.69 -7.64 23.44
N ASP A 262 -2.11 -7.42 22.21
CA ASP A 262 -1.23 -7.13 21.07
C ASP A 262 -0.77 -5.65 21.07
N LEU A 263 -1.38 -4.79 21.91
CA LEU A 263 -1.05 -3.36 22.01
C LEU A 263 0.41 -3.13 22.38
N GLU A 264 0.97 -3.88 23.33
CA GLU A 264 2.36 -3.72 23.74
C GLU A 264 3.30 -3.96 22.57
N THR A 265 3.09 -5.04 21.83
CA THR A 265 3.86 -5.37 20.61
C THR A 265 3.69 -4.29 19.52
N ALA A 266 2.47 -3.81 19.31
CA ALA A 266 2.20 -2.75 18.33
C ALA A 266 2.90 -1.44 18.70
N LEU A 267 2.96 -1.07 19.99
CA LEU A 267 3.67 0.11 20.47
C LEU A 267 5.20 -0.06 20.35
N GLU A 268 5.73 -1.25 20.62
CA GLU A 268 7.15 -1.54 20.47
C GLU A 268 7.59 -1.50 19.00
N ASN A 269 6.76 -2.00 18.11
CA ASN A 269 7.08 -2.08 16.69
C ASN A 269 6.84 -0.76 15.94
N ASN A 270 5.95 0.10 16.40
CA ASN A 270 5.50 1.28 15.65
C ASN A 270 6.65 2.23 15.30
N TYR A 271 6.85 2.42 14.00
CA TYR A 271 7.94 3.22 13.46
C TYR A 271 7.85 4.69 13.87
N THR A 272 6.68 5.33 13.78
CA THR A 272 6.47 6.72 14.17
C THR A 272 6.79 6.94 15.65
N LEU A 273 6.41 5.99 16.50
CA LEU A 273 6.70 6.03 17.92
C LEU A 273 8.20 5.85 18.22
N LYS A 274 8.86 4.89 17.55
CA LYS A 274 10.32 4.69 17.63
C LYS A 274 11.08 5.95 17.21
N ILE A 275 10.70 6.56 16.09
CA ILE A 275 11.30 7.80 15.57
C ILE A 275 11.12 8.94 16.58
N ASN A 276 9.91 9.14 17.13
CA ASN A 276 9.68 10.21 18.10
C ASN A 276 10.42 9.98 19.43
N LYS A 277 10.54 8.75 19.89
CA LYS A 277 11.37 8.39 21.05
C LYS A 277 12.85 8.69 20.78
N ARG A 278 13.36 8.34 19.60
CA ARG A 278 14.74 8.66 19.22
C ARG A 278 14.98 10.16 19.12
N LYS A 279 14.04 10.92 18.55
CA LYS A 279 14.10 12.40 18.54
C LYS A 279 14.07 12.99 19.95
N LEU A 280 13.36 12.37 20.88
CA LEU A 280 13.35 12.79 22.30
C LEU A 280 14.71 12.57 22.97
N GLU A 281 15.40 11.46 22.67
CA GLU A 281 16.77 11.21 23.12
C GLU A 281 17.74 12.29 22.62
N ASN A 282 17.63 12.67 21.35
CA ASN A 282 18.46 13.67 20.70
C ASN A 282 18.13 15.11 21.13
N ALA A 283 16.96 15.37 21.69
CA ALA A 283 16.49 16.71 22.01
C ALA A 283 17.25 17.34 23.18
N ARG A 284 17.87 18.51 22.94
CA ARG A 284 18.66 19.27 23.91
C ARG A 284 17.83 20.29 24.67
N SER A 285 16.86 20.95 24.03
CA SER A 285 16.04 21.99 24.66
C SER A 285 14.89 21.40 25.47
N LYS A 286 14.58 22.00 26.63
CA LYS A 286 13.45 21.59 27.48
C LYS A 286 12.11 21.66 26.73
N THR A 287 11.87 22.72 25.96
CA THR A 287 10.63 22.92 25.23
C THR A 287 10.43 21.85 24.15
N THR A 288 11.51 21.47 23.42
CA THR A 288 11.46 20.41 22.43
C THR A 288 11.16 19.07 23.09
N ARG A 289 11.77 18.75 24.23
CA ARG A 289 11.52 17.53 25.00
C ARG A 289 10.06 17.44 25.44
N GLU A 290 9.50 18.50 26.07
CA GLU A 290 8.09 18.55 26.51
C GLU A 290 7.11 18.37 25.34
N SER A 291 7.43 18.95 24.18
CA SER A 291 6.63 18.80 22.96
C SER A 291 6.66 17.34 22.46
N LEU A 292 7.85 16.72 22.38
CA LEU A 292 7.99 15.34 21.94
C LEU A 292 7.36 14.34 22.91
N GLU A 293 7.49 14.54 24.22
CA GLU A 293 6.80 13.72 25.22
C GLU A 293 5.29 13.78 25.07
N THR A 294 4.75 14.96 24.75
CA THR A 294 3.32 15.13 24.48
C THR A 294 2.90 14.42 23.21
N LYS A 295 3.72 14.52 22.15
CA LYS A 295 3.51 13.82 20.88
C LYS A 295 3.54 12.30 21.07
N ILE A 296 4.51 11.78 21.80
CA ILE A 296 4.63 10.36 22.13
C ILE A 296 3.37 9.83 22.83
N ARG A 297 2.94 10.51 23.90
CA ARG A 297 1.70 10.13 24.61
C ARG A 297 0.45 10.15 23.72
N ASN A 298 0.40 11.08 22.75
CA ASN A 298 -0.70 11.11 21.77
C ASN A 298 -0.60 9.94 20.78
N ASN A 299 0.58 9.68 20.24
CA ASN A 299 0.82 8.55 19.34
C ASN A 299 0.43 7.21 19.98
N GLU A 300 0.81 6.98 21.25
CA GLU A 300 0.44 5.75 21.98
C GLU A 300 -1.08 5.53 22.03
N LYS A 301 -1.85 6.61 22.27
CA LYS A 301 -3.32 6.54 22.27
C LYS A 301 -3.89 6.26 20.88
N GLN A 302 -3.32 6.90 19.86
CA GLN A 302 -3.77 6.73 18.47
C GLN A 302 -3.46 5.33 17.95
N ILE A 303 -2.28 4.78 18.25
CA ILE A 303 -1.93 3.39 17.93
C ILE A 303 -2.94 2.43 18.55
N GLY A 304 -3.28 2.59 19.83
CA GLY A 304 -4.28 1.77 20.48
C GLY A 304 -5.67 1.87 19.84
N ALA A 305 -6.08 3.10 19.47
CA ALA A 305 -7.34 3.31 18.76
C ALA A 305 -7.34 2.71 17.36
N SER A 306 -6.22 2.84 16.61
CA SER A 306 -6.02 2.25 15.29
C SER A 306 -6.10 0.73 15.33
N LEU A 307 -5.38 0.09 16.26
CA LEU A 307 -5.40 -1.36 16.45
C LEU A 307 -6.79 -1.87 16.82
N SER A 308 -7.48 -1.21 17.76
CA SER A 308 -8.87 -1.53 18.11
C SER A 308 -9.83 -1.38 16.93
N SER A 309 -9.63 -0.38 16.07
CA SER A 309 -10.40 -0.19 14.85
C SER A 309 -10.14 -1.30 13.83
N ALA A 310 -8.87 -1.67 13.61
CA ALA A 310 -8.51 -2.78 12.72
C ALA A 310 -9.15 -4.09 13.18
N TYR A 311 -9.13 -4.39 14.47
CA TYR A 311 -9.81 -5.56 15.03
C TYR A 311 -11.32 -5.56 14.82
N LYS A 312 -11.98 -4.40 15.03
CA LYS A 312 -13.42 -4.26 14.74
C LYS A 312 -13.74 -4.50 13.26
N ASN A 313 -12.84 -4.07 12.37
CA ASN A 313 -12.99 -4.35 10.93
C ASN A 313 -12.89 -5.85 10.64
N VAL A 314 -11.98 -6.58 11.30
CA VAL A 314 -11.92 -8.05 11.20
C VAL A 314 -13.22 -8.69 11.65
N LEU A 315 -13.77 -8.31 12.81
CA LEU A 315 -15.04 -8.84 13.31
C LEU A 315 -16.22 -8.53 12.38
N SER A 316 -16.28 -7.32 11.81
CA SER A 316 -17.30 -6.93 10.84
C SER A 316 -17.17 -7.73 9.54
N ALA A 317 -15.95 -7.91 9.03
CA ALA A 317 -15.69 -8.70 7.83
C ALA A 317 -16.02 -10.19 8.05
N ARG A 318 -15.72 -10.74 9.23
CA ARG A 318 -16.12 -12.11 9.62
C ARG A 318 -17.64 -12.28 9.58
N LEU A 319 -18.39 -11.35 10.18
CA LEU A 319 -19.86 -11.39 10.17
C LEU A 319 -20.41 -11.34 8.73
N SER A 320 -19.83 -10.47 7.88
CA SER A 320 -20.23 -10.37 6.47
C SER A 320 -19.91 -11.65 5.70
N TYR A 321 -18.78 -12.30 5.97
CA TYR A 321 -18.43 -13.59 5.39
C TYR A 321 -19.39 -14.70 5.82
N GLU A 322 -19.68 -14.82 7.13
CA GLU A 322 -20.63 -15.82 7.67
C GLU A 322 -22.03 -15.64 7.07
N GLN A 323 -22.49 -14.39 6.90
CA GLN A 323 -23.75 -14.07 6.25
C GLN A 323 -23.76 -14.48 4.77
N ALA A 324 -22.70 -14.15 4.01
CA ALA A 324 -22.59 -14.48 2.60
C ALA A 324 -22.56 -16.00 2.36
N VAL A 325 -21.86 -16.76 3.22
CA VAL A 325 -21.85 -18.23 3.18
C VAL A 325 -23.25 -18.80 3.44
N ALA A 326 -23.97 -18.27 4.43
CA ALA A 326 -25.34 -18.71 4.71
C ALA A 326 -26.30 -18.40 3.56
N GLU A 327 -26.13 -17.26 2.89
CA GLU A 327 -26.92 -16.90 1.70
C GLU A 327 -26.61 -17.83 0.52
N ALA A 328 -25.35 -18.15 0.26
CA ALA A 328 -24.96 -19.10 -0.78
C ALA A 328 -25.59 -20.50 -0.55
N GLN A 329 -25.57 -20.99 0.69
CA GLN A 329 -26.20 -22.26 1.06
C GLN A 329 -27.73 -22.24 0.88
N LEU A 330 -28.36 -21.09 1.19
CA LEU A 330 -29.79 -20.90 0.96
C LEU A 330 -30.14 -20.95 -0.54
N GLU A 331 -29.34 -20.23 -1.37
CA GLU A 331 -29.58 -20.20 -2.81
C GLU A 331 -29.29 -21.54 -3.50
N GLU A 332 -28.33 -22.31 -3.00
CA GLU A 332 -28.12 -23.70 -3.42
C GLU A 332 -29.37 -24.56 -3.13
N THR A 333 -29.95 -24.44 -1.93
CA THR A 333 -31.18 -25.11 -1.55
C THR A 333 -32.37 -24.70 -2.44
N ASN A 334 -32.51 -23.40 -2.71
CA ASN A 334 -33.55 -22.84 -3.58
C ASN A 334 -33.42 -23.37 -5.01
N THR A 335 -32.18 -23.49 -5.52
CA THR A 335 -31.90 -24.02 -6.86
C THR A 335 -32.27 -25.51 -6.96
N ASN A 336 -31.98 -26.29 -5.94
CA ASN A 336 -32.41 -27.69 -5.89
C ASN A 336 -33.97 -27.84 -5.89
N ILE A 337 -34.66 -26.96 -5.18
CA ILE A 337 -36.14 -26.91 -5.21
C ILE A 337 -36.64 -26.48 -6.59
N ALA A 338 -36.01 -25.46 -7.20
CA ALA A 338 -36.33 -24.98 -8.54
C ALA A 338 -36.18 -26.08 -9.61
N ALA A 339 -35.10 -26.89 -9.53
CA ALA A 339 -34.89 -28.04 -10.40
C ALA A 339 -36.06 -29.05 -10.33
N GLY A 340 -36.54 -29.33 -9.14
CA GLY A 340 -37.75 -30.18 -8.95
C GLY A 340 -39.02 -29.58 -9.56
N LYS A 341 -39.23 -28.26 -9.42
CA LYS A 341 -40.37 -27.53 -10.03
C LYS A 341 -40.30 -27.55 -11.55
N LEU A 342 -39.09 -27.36 -12.13
CA LEU A 342 -38.88 -27.44 -13.57
C LEU A 342 -39.25 -28.84 -14.09
N GLN A 343 -38.78 -29.90 -13.44
CA GLN A 343 -39.10 -31.28 -13.79
C GLN A 343 -40.61 -31.58 -13.72
N ALA A 344 -41.28 -30.98 -12.76
CA ALA A 344 -42.74 -31.10 -12.60
C ALA A 344 -43.57 -30.21 -13.57
N GLY A 345 -42.92 -29.42 -14.44
CA GLY A 345 -43.54 -28.45 -15.32
C GLY A 345 -44.18 -27.25 -14.61
N MET A 346 -43.78 -26.97 -13.37
CA MET A 346 -44.31 -25.89 -12.50
C MET A 346 -43.41 -24.62 -12.56
N MET A 347 -42.39 -24.61 -13.38
CA MET A 347 -41.44 -23.54 -13.56
C MET A 347 -40.96 -23.52 -15.01
N THR A 348 -40.72 -22.36 -15.57
CA THR A 348 -40.14 -22.23 -16.92
C THR A 348 -38.64 -22.44 -16.90
N SER A 349 -38.04 -22.78 -18.04
CA SER A 349 -36.58 -22.89 -18.17
C SER A 349 -35.84 -21.59 -17.87
N LEU A 350 -36.42 -20.43 -18.22
CA LEU A 350 -35.82 -19.13 -17.92
C LEU A 350 -35.81 -18.85 -16.42
N GLU A 351 -36.93 -19.06 -15.71
CA GLU A 351 -37.00 -18.88 -14.25
C GLU A 351 -36.01 -19.79 -13.50
N TYR A 352 -35.82 -21.02 -13.99
CA TYR A 352 -34.82 -21.93 -13.44
C TYR A 352 -33.38 -21.39 -13.66
N LYS A 353 -33.08 -20.92 -14.86
CA LYS A 353 -31.77 -20.29 -15.14
C LYS A 353 -31.51 -19.03 -14.32
N GLU A 354 -32.50 -18.17 -14.13
CA GLU A 354 -32.39 -17.01 -13.23
C GLU A 354 -32.02 -17.44 -11.81
N GLN A 355 -32.57 -18.58 -11.34
CA GLN A 355 -32.22 -19.15 -10.04
C GLN A 355 -30.80 -19.70 -10.02
N GLU A 356 -30.34 -20.36 -11.11
CA GLU A 356 -28.95 -20.82 -11.24
C GLU A 356 -27.97 -19.63 -11.21
N TYR A 357 -28.23 -18.55 -11.95
CA TYR A 357 -27.42 -17.33 -11.92
C TYR A 357 -27.40 -16.67 -10.54
N LYS A 358 -28.54 -16.67 -9.83
CA LYS A 358 -28.60 -16.15 -8.47
C LYS A 358 -27.77 -16.97 -7.50
N MET A 359 -27.81 -18.30 -7.59
CA MET A 359 -26.96 -19.19 -6.79
C MET A 359 -25.48 -18.92 -7.06
N GLU A 360 -25.09 -18.81 -8.33
CA GLU A 360 -23.69 -18.55 -8.72
C GLU A 360 -23.22 -17.18 -8.22
N SER A 361 -24.05 -16.14 -8.36
CA SER A 361 -23.76 -14.82 -7.81
C SER A 361 -23.58 -14.85 -6.28
N SER A 362 -24.41 -15.62 -5.55
CA SER A 362 -24.28 -15.75 -4.10
C SER A 362 -23.01 -16.53 -3.69
N ARG A 363 -22.59 -17.54 -4.49
CA ARG A 363 -21.31 -18.25 -4.30
C ARG A 363 -20.13 -17.29 -4.45
N LEU A 364 -20.08 -16.53 -5.54
CA LEU A 364 -19.03 -15.55 -5.79
C LEU A 364 -19.00 -14.43 -4.73
N ASN A 365 -20.17 -14.00 -4.24
CA ASN A 365 -20.25 -13.05 -3.13
C ASN A 365 -19.62 -13.62 -1.84
N ALA A 366 -19.82 -14.91 -1.54
CA ALA A 366 -19.17 -15.54 -0.40
C ALA A 366 -17.66 -15.61 -0.55
N GLU A 367 -17.14 -15.89 -1.75
CA GLU A 367 -15.72 -15.89 -2.05
C GLU A 367 -15.13 -14.47 -1.95
N MET A 368 -15.79 -13.44 -2.48
CA MET A 368 -15.37 -12.04 -2.32
C MET A 368 -15.39 -11.59 -0.85
N ALA A 369 -16.36 -12.07 -0.06
CA ALA A 369 -16.41 -11.80 1.37
C ALA A 369 -15.24 -12.48 2.12
N ALA A 370 -14.85 -13.70 1.70
CA ALA A 370 -13.67 -14.39 2.22
C ALA A 370 -12.38 -13.59 1.94
N VAL A 371 -12.19 -13.12 0.72
CA VAL A 371 -11.05 -12.26 0.34
C VAL A 371 -11.05 -10.96 1.16
N SER A 372 -12.22 -10.37 1.40
CA SER A 372 -12.33 -9.15 2.21
C SER A 372 -12.00 -9.40 3.69
N LEU A 373 -12.35 -10.56 4.23
CA LEU A 373 -11.98 -10.99 5.58
C LEU A 373 -10.46 -11.21 5.66
N PHE A 374 -9.87 -11.89 4.70
CA PHE A 374 -8.42 -12.06 4.60
C PHE A 374 -7.70 -10.70 4.61
N GLN A 375 -8.15 -9.74 3.79
CA GLN A 375 -7.59 -8.38 3.77
C GLN A 375 -7.68 -7.69 5.13
N ALA A 376 -8.80 -7.82 5.85
CA ALA A 376 -8.95 -7.22 7.17
C ALA A 376 -7.98 -7.83 8.19
N MET A 377 -7.76 -9.15 8.14
CA MET A 377 -6.81 -9.85 9.00
C MET A 377 -5.37 -9.41 8.73
N GLU A 378 -4.96 -9.33 7.46
CA GLU A 378 -3.64 -8.84 7.08
C GLU A 378 -3.42 -7.37 7.51
N THR A 379 -4.44 -6.52 7.40
CA THR A 379 -4.39 -5.13 7.89
C THR A 379 -4.19 -5.06 9.41
N TYR A 380 -4.83 -5.96 10.17
CA TYR A 380 -4.60 -6.07 11.61
C TYR A 380 -3.16 -6.49 11.92
N ASP A 381 -2.65 -7.51 11.23
CA ASP A 381 -1.29 -8.01 11.43
C ASP A 381 -0.24 -6.94 11.09
N TRP A 382 -0.40 -6.19 10.01
CA TRP A 382 0.45 -5.05 9.70
C TRP A 382 0.38 -3.94 10.75
N SER A 383 -0.79 -3.74 11.35
CA SER A 383 -0.93 -2.78 12.46
C SER A 383 -0.11 -3.23 13.68
N VAL A 384 -0.10 -4.53 14.01
CA VAL A 384 0.73 -5.09 15.10
C VAL A 384 2.22 -5.05 14.74
N LYS A 385 2.58 -5.26 13.47
CA LYS A 385 3.97 -5.22 12.98
C LYS A 385 4.58 -3.80 12.98
N GLY A 386 3.78 -2.75 13.14
CA GLY A 386 4.30 -1.38 13.29
C GLY A 386 3.65 -0.32 12.41
N LEU A 387 2.71 -0.69 11.55
CA LEU A 387 2.01 0.23 10.64
C LEU A 387 0.68 0.76 11.20
N ALA A 388 0.36 0.54 12.48
CA ALA A 388 -0.77 1.19 13.12
C ALA A 388 -0.62 2.72 13.03
N SER A 389 -1.71 3.44 12.65
CA SER A 389 -1.67 4.90 12.55
C SER A 389 -1.36 5.53 13.91
N ALA A 390 -0.42 6.45 13.91
CA ALA A 390 0.02 7.24 15.06
C ALA A 390 -0.28 8.74 14.90
N GLU A 391 -1.01 9.13 13.83
CA GLU A 391 -1.37 10.53 13.50
C GLU A 391 -2.87 10.76 13.51
#